data_a72cdc446601172ccc55fbf4e192f898
#
_entry.id   a72cdc446601172ccc55fbf4e192f898
#
_cell.length_a   1.000
_cell.length_b   1.000
_cell.length_c   1.000
_cell.angle_alpha   90.00
_cell.angle_beta   90.00
_cell.angle_gamma   90.00
#
_symmetry.space_group_name_H-M   'P 1'
#
loop_
_entity.id
_entity.type
_entity.pdbx_description
1 polymer ?
#
loop_
_entity_poly.entity_id
_entity_poly.type
_entity_poly.pdbx_seq_one_letter_code
_entity_poly.pdbx_strand_id
1 'polypeptide(L)'
;MELTPHTYAFGLAFEHFVVNEINRLQSYAGKDYRISFLRTKDGVEIDVIVERPGLKRALVEIKSTERVTDEDVRALQLLGKDISNSEAFCFSLDPTAKKIGEVMCFLWQRGLMEIGL
;
A
#
# COMPACT_ATOMS: atom_id res chain seq x y z
N MET A 1 -10.92 -23.24 2.74
CA MET A 1 -10.11 -23.26 1.50
C MET A 1 -8.69 -22.82 1.81
N GLU A 2 -7.73 -23.64 1.43
CA GLU A 2 -6.32 -23.24 1.55
C GLU A 2 -5.91 -22.33 0.40
N LEU A 3 -5.16 -21.29 0.73
CA LEU A 3 -4.62 -20.39 -0.28
C LEU A 3 -3.18 -20.76 -0.56
N THR A 4 -2.84 -20.93 -1.83
CA THR A 4 -1.48 -21.22 -2.26
C THR A 4 -0.73 -19.92 -2.50
N PRO A 5 0.47 -19.73 -1.91
CA PRO A 5 1.29 -18.54 -2.17
C PRO A 5 1.54 -18.35 -3.66
N HIS A 6 1.68 -17.09 -4.07
CA HIS A 6 1.94 -16.67 -5.45
C HIS A 6 0.78 -16.89 -6.42
N THR A 7 -0.43 -17.22 -5.93
CA THR A 7 -1.62 -17.30 -6.76
C THR A 7 -2.38 -15.98 -6.72
N TYR A 8 -3.26 -15.78 -7.72
CA TYR A 8 -4.13 -14.61 -7.76
C TYR A 8 -5.02 -14.55 -6.52
N ALA A 9 -5.58 -15.69 -6.10
CA ALA A 9 -6.43 -15.76 -4.93
C ALA A 9 -5.69 -15.35 -3.66
N PHE A 10 -4.44 -15.78 -3.52
CA PHE A 10 -3.60 -15.40 -2.39
C PHE A 10 -3.36 -13.89 -2.38
N GLY A 11 -3.01 -13.31 -3.54
CA GLY A 11 -2.78 -11.87 -3.66
C GLY A 11 -3.99 -11.05 -3.25
N LEU A 12 -5.18 -11.48 -3.71
CA LEU A 12 -6.42 -10.79 -3.36
C LEU A 12 -6.71 -10.87 -1.87
N ALA A 13 -6.51 -12.04 -1.27
CA ALA A 13 -6.72 -12.23 0.16
C ALA A 13 -5.73 -11.39 0.98
N PHE A 14 -4.49 -11.33 0.56
CA PHE A 14 -3.46 -10.54 1.22
C PHE A 14 -3.82 -9.04 1.17
N GLU A 15 -4.22 -8.56 0.00
CA GLU A 15 -4.63 -7.17 -0.15
C GLU A 15 -5.78 -6.83 0.79
N HIS A 16 -6.82 -7.65 0.81
CA HIS A 16 -7.96 -7.45 1.70
C HIS A 16 -7.56 -7.46 3.17
N PHE A 17 -6.66 -8.37 3.53
CA PHE A 17 -6.16 -8.47 4.89
C PHE A 17 -5.47 -7.18 5.32
N VAL A 18 -4.57 -6.64 4.48
CA VAL A 18 -3.83 -5.43 4.80
C VAL A 18 -4.75 -4.22 4.86
N VAL A 19 -5.70 -4.10 3.92
CA VAL A 19 -6.69 -3.00 3.94
C VAL A 19 -7.51 -3.05 5.22
N ASN A 20 -7.96 -4.24 5.63
CA ASN A 20 -8.73 -4.40 6.86
C ASN A 20 -7.89 -4.05 8.10
N GLU A 21 -6.59 -4.36 8.09
CA GLU A 21 -5.69 -3.99 9.18
C GLU A 21 -5.54 -2.47 9.28
N ILE A 22 -5.43 -1.78 8.14
CA ILE A 22 -5.36 -0.32 8.13
C ILE A 22 -6.63 0.27 8.76
N ASN A 23 -7.79 -0.22 8.34
CA ASN A 23 -9.07 0.24 8.87
C ASN A 23 -9.20 -0.02 10.37
N ARG A 24 -8.82 -1.22 10.80
CA ARG A 24 -8.91 -1.62 12.20
C ARG A 24 -7.99 -0.77 13.09
N LEU A 25 -6.74 -0.58 12.66
CA LEU A 25 -5.76 0.13 13.46
C LEU A 25 -6.07 1.62 13.57
N GLN A 26 -6.49 2.27 12.46
CA GLN A 26 -6.84 3.68 12.53
C GLN A 26 -8.07 3.90 13.42
N SER A 27 -9.03 3.02 13.37
CA SER A 27 -10.23 3.08 14.20
C SER A 27 -9.90 2.87 15.68
N TYR A 28 -9.10 1.83 15.96
CA TYR A 28 -8.69 1.48 17.32
C TYR A 28 -7.87 2.62 17.98
N ALA A 29 -6.96 3.21 17.21
CA ALA A 29 -6.10 4.28 17.71
C ALA A 29 -6.79 5.64 17.77
N GLY A 30 -8.05 5.74 17.33
CA GLY A 30 -8.77 7.01 17.29
C GLY A 30 -8.18 7.98 16.28
N LYS A 31 -7.51 7.49 15.26
CA LYS A 31 -6.97 8.33 14.20
C LYS A 31 -8.09 8.82 13.29
N ASP A 32 -8.01 10.07 12.89
CA ASP A 32 -8.98 10.67 11.97
C ASP A 32 -8.50 10.53 10.52
N TYR A 33 -8.09 9.32 10.16
CA TYR A 33 -7.59 9.01 8.83
C TYR A 33 -8.75 8.66 7.90
N ARG A 34 -8.64 9.13 6.65
CA ARG A 34 -9.60 8.78 5.60
C ARG A 34 -8.96 7.80 4.64
N ILE A 35 -9.66 6.73 4.35
CA ILE A 35 -9.15 5.66 3.50
C ILE A 35 -10.00 5.60 2.24
N SER A 36 -9.32 5.62 1.09
CA SER A 36 -9.97 5.54 -0.21
C SER A 36 -9.07 4.75 -1.16
N PHE A 37 -9.49 4.61 -2.40
CA PHE A 37 -8.70 3.97 -3.44
C PHE A 37 -8.92 4.74 -4.74
N LEU A 38 -8.03 4.50 -5.71
CA LEU A 38 -8.10 5.15 -7.02
C LEU A 38 -8.03 4.11 -8.12
N ARG A 39 -8.92 4.25 -9.07
CA ARG A 39 -8.88 3.48 -10.32
C ARG A 39 -9.04 4.45 -11.47
N THR A 40 -8.11 4.43 -12.42
CA THR A 40 -8.19 5.27 -13.61
C THR A 40 -9.00 4.57 -14.70
N LYS A 41 -9.38 5.31 -15.74
CA LYS A 41 -10.10 4.75 -16.89
C LYS A 41 -9.28 3.69 -17.62
N ASP A 42 -7.96 3.80 -17.55
CA ASP A 42 -7.03 2.85 -18.18
C ASP A 42 -6.80 1.59 -17.34
N GLY A 43 -7.49 1.47 -16.20
CA GLY A 43 -7.37 0.31 -15.34
C GLY A 43 -6.19 0.35 -14.37
N VAL A 44 -5.50 1.48 -14.27
CA VAL A 44 -4.43 1.64 -13.30
C VAL A 44 -5.04 1.95 -11.95
N GLU A 45 -4.57 1.29 -10.89
CA GLU A 45 -5.13 1.40 -9.56
C GLU A 45 -4.10 1.79 -8.53
N ILE A 46 -4.55 2.53 -7.51
CA ILE A 46 -3.84 2.65 -6.24
C ILE A 46 -4.70 1.90 -5.22
N ASP A 47 -4.12 0.88 -4.60
CA ASP A 47 -4.88 -0.03 -3.73
C ASP A 47 -5.48 0.68 -2.53
N VAL A 48 -4.71 1.60 -1.92
CA VAL A 48 -5.19 2.35 -0.76
C VAL A 48 -4.58 3.75 -0.79
N ILE A 49 -5.41 4.74 -0.51
CA ILE A 49 -4.96 6.11 -0.26
C ILE A 49 -5.36 6.44 1.18
N VAL A 50 -4.38 6.78 2.00
CA VAL A 50 -4.63 7.14 3.40
C VAL A 50 -4.38 8.63 3.58
N GLU A 51 -5.44 9.39 3.83
CA GLU A 51 -5.34 10.81 4.14
C GLU A 51 -5.14 10.96 5.65
N ARG A 52 -4.03 11.57 6.02
CA ARG A 52 -3.62 11.74 7.42
C ARG A 52 -3.59 13.23 7.74
N PRO A 53 -4.34 13.70 8.75
CA PRO A 53 -4.34 15.12 9.10
C PRO A 53 -2.93 15.65 9.38
N GLY A 54 -2.57 16.74 8.71
CA GLY A 54 -1.26 17.38 8.89
C GLY A 54 -0.09 16.69 8.22
N LEU A 55 -0.31 15.59 7.51
CA LEU A 55 0.73 14.84 6.82
C LEU A 55 0.41 14.69 5.34
N LYS A 56 1.40 14.29 4.55
CA LYS A 56 1.17 13.96 3.16
C LYS A 56 0.28 12.73 3.05
N ARG A 57 -0.51 12.66 1.98
CA ARG A 57 -1.31 11.46 1.69
C ARG A 57 -0.38 10.28 1.47
N ALA A 58 -0.71 9.15 2.05
CA ALA A 58 0.02 7.91 1.80
C ALA A 58 -0.67 7.16 0.66
N LEU A 59 0.05 6.98 -0.44
CA LEU A 59 -0.39 6.18 -1.59
C LEU A 59 0.23 4.80 -1.42
N VAL A 60 -0.59 3.77 -1.24
CA VAL A 60 -0.11 2.45 -0.87
C VAL A 60 -0.46 1.42 -1.92
N GLU A 61 0.56 0.75 -2.45
CA GLU A 61 0.42 -0.44 -3.28
C GLU A 61 0.65 -1.66 -2.39
N ILE A 62 -0.22 -2.67 -2.51
CA ILE A 62 -0.13 -3.89 -1.71
C ILE A 62 0.19 -5.05 -2.65
N LYS A 63 1.32 -5.71 -2.42
CA LYS A 63 1.80 -6.83 -3.23
C LYS A 63 2.15 -8.01 -2.35
N SER A 64 1.65 -9.18 -2.70
CA SER A 64 1.93 -10.42 -1.95
C SER A 64 3.27 -11.05 -2.34
N THR A 65 4.18 -10.28 -2.91
CA THR A 65 5.50 -10.76 -3.29
C THR A 65 6.46 -10.76 -2.11
N GLU A 66 7.38 -11.72 -2.10
CA GLU A 66 8.45 -11.79 -1.11
C GLU A 66 9.68 -10.99 -1.56
N ARG A 67 9.68 -10.48 -2.78
CA ARG A 67 10.74 -9.64 -3.32
C ARG A 67 10.14 -8.58 -4.24
N VAL A 68 10.12 -7.34 -3.78
CA VAL A 68 9.60 -6.22 -4.55
C VAL A 68 10.63 -5.78 -5.59
N THR A 69 10.16 -5.58 -6.82
CA THR A 69 10.98 -5.11 -7.94
C THR A 69 10.41 -3.83 -8.53
N ASP A 70 11.16 -3.21 -9.45
CA ASP A 70 10.73 -1.98 -10.14
C ASP A 70 9.36 -2.15 -10.81
N GLU A 71 9.12 -3.32 -11.37
CA GLU A 71 7.87 -3.60 -12.07
C GLU A 71 6.66 -3.53 -11.13
N ASP A 72 6.83 -4.02 -9.91
CA ASP A 72 5.75 -4.04 -8.91
C ASP A 72 5.24 -2.64 -8.56
N VAL A 73 6.11 -1.62 -8.62
CA VAL A 73 5.78 -0.26 -8.17
C VAL A 73 5.72 0.75 -9.32
N ARG A 74 5.86 0.29 -10.57
CA ARG A 74 5.92 1.19 -11.72
C ARG A 74 4.67 2.06 -11.87
N ALA A 75 3.49 1.45 -11.76
CA ALA A 75 2.24 2.19 -11.87
C ALA A 75 2.11 3.26 -10.79
N LEU A 76 2.49 2.92 -9.57
CA LEU A 76 2.45 3.85 -8.45
C LEU A 76 3.44 5.01 -8.65
N GLN A 77 4.63 4.74 -9.19
CA GLN A 77 5.58 5.80 -9.51
C GLN A 77 5.00 6.81 -10.50
N LEU A 78 4.32 6.31 -11.52
CA LEU A 78 3.72 7.18 -12.55
C LEU A 78 2.56 7.99 -11.99
N LEU A 79 1.64 7.33 -11.29
CA LEU A 79 0.48 8.01 -10.70
C LEU A 79 0.87 8.97 -9.58
N GLY A 80 1.86 8.59 -8.79
CA GLY A 80 2.29 9.40 -7.65
C GLY A 80 2.81 10.77 -8.05
N LYS A 81 3.36 10.90 -9.24
CA LYS A 81 3.85 12.18 -9.75
C LYS A 81 2.71 13.16 -10.01
N ASP A 82 1.53 12.66 -10.31
CA ASP A 82 0.36 13.47 -10.63
C ASP A 82 -0.47 13.82 -9.40
N ILE A 83 -0.17 13.22 -8.26
CA ILE A 83 -0.90 13.46 -7.02
C ILE A 83 -0.03 14.29 -6.09
N SER A 84 -0.42 15.56 -5.92
CA SER A 84 0.34 16.48 -5.06
C SER A 84 0.19 16.12 -3.60
N ASN A 85 1.17 16.55 -2.80
CA ASN A 85 1.18 16.36 -1.36
C ASN A 85 1.00 14.89 -0.95
N SER A 86 1.77 14.00 -1.59
CA SER A 86 1.66 12.56 -1.37
C SER A 86 3.03 11.92 -1.20
N GLU A 87 3.03 10.76 -0.56
CA GLU A 87 4.17 9.85 -0.41
C GLU A 87 3.74 8.48 -0.88
N ALA A 88 4.62 7.77 -1.58
CA ALA A 88 4.29 6.48 -2.15
C ALA A 88 4.94 5.34 -1.36
N PHE A 89 4.16 4.30 -1.08
CA PHE A 89 4.58 3.14 -0.31
C PHE A 89 4.17 1.85 -1.03
N CYS A 90 4.98 0.81 -0.85
CA CYS A 90 4.61 -0.55 -1.24
C CYS A 90 4.71 -1.43 0.00
N PHE A 91 3.61 -2.05 0.37
CA PHE A 91 3.55 -3.01 1.47
C PHE A 91 3.51 -4.41 0.90
N SER A 92 4.38 -5.28 1.38
CA SER A 92 4.57 -6.60 0.80
C SER A 92 4.95 -7.64 1.85
N LEU A 93 5.33 -8.81 1.37
CA LEU A 93 5.92 -9.87 2.19
C LEU A 93 7.45 -9.86 2.11
N ASP A 94 8.04 -8.86 1.44
CA ASP A 94 9.48 -8.71 1.34
C ASP A 94 10.02 -8.16 2.67
N PRO A 95 10.87 -8.90 3.37
CA PRO A 95 11.39 -8.46 4.67
C PRO A 95 12.41 -7.33 4.56
N THR A 96 12.91 -7.05 3.35
CA THR A 96 13.95 -6.05 3.13
C THR A 96 13.31 -4.70 2.80
N ALA A 97 13.56 -3.70 3.64
CA ALA A 97 13.14 -2.33 3.34
C ALA A 97 14.02 -1.79 2.21
N LYS A 98 13.41 -1.12 1.24
CA LYS A 98 14.13 -0.54 0.11
C LYS A 98 13.36 0.64 -0.44
N LYS A 99 14.05 1.48 -1.20
CA LYS A 99 13.44 2.59 -1.90
C LYS A 99 13.63 2.38 -3.40
N ILE A 100 12.54 2.33 -4.14
CA ILE A 100 12.57 2.18 -5.59
C ILE A 100 12.00 3.46 -6.19
N GLY A 101 12.86 4.28 -6.81
CA GLY A 101 12.46 5.62 -7.23
C GLY A 101 11.98 6.40 -6.01
N GLU A 102 10.74 6.88 -6.06
CA GLU A 102 10.14 7.62 -4.94
C GLU A 102 9.27 6.72 -4.05
N VAL A 103 9.23 5.40 -4.30
CA VAL A 103 8.39 4.47 -3.55
C VAL A 103 9.18 3.82 -2.43
N MET A 104 8.69 3.97 -1.21
CA MET A 104 9.26 3.32 -0.02
C MET A 104 8.62 1.96 0.14
N CYS A 105 9.43 0.90 0.08
CA CYS A 105 8.96 -0.48 0.12
C CYS A 105 9.27 -1.09 1.49
N PHE A 106 8.24 -1.63 2.15
CA PHE A 106 8.36 -2.21 3.49
C PHE A 106 7.60 -3.53 3.58
N LEU A 107 8.06 -4.41 4.44
CA LEU A 107 7.23 -5.50 4.93
C LEU A 107 5.94 -4.86 5.48
N TRP A 108 4.79 -5.47 5.24
CA TRP A 108 3.51 -4.81 5.52
C TRP A 108 3.36 -4.34 6.97
N GLN A 109 3.83 -5.11 7.97
CA GLN A 109 3.76 -4.70 9.38
C GLN A 109 4.55 -3.42 9.61
N ARG A 110 5.76 -3.35 9.06
CA ARG A 110 6.59 -2.16 9.16
C ARG A 110 5.95 -0.99 8.43
N GLY A 111 5.36 -1.26 7.27
CA GLY A 111 4.67 -0.25 6.49
C GLY A 111 3.54 0.41 7.25
N LEU A 112 2.76 -0.37 7.98
CA LEU A 112 1.68 0.17 8.81
C LEU A 112 2.23 1.17 9.84
N MET A 113 3.36 0.84 10.46
CA MET A 113 4.01 1.73 11.43
C MET A 113 4.50 3.01 10.74
N GLU A 114 5.05 2.89 9.56
CA GLU A 114 5.61 4.03 8.81
C GLU A 114 4.54 5.04 8.39
N ILE A 115 3.31 4.60 8.17
CA ILE A 115 2.22 5.53 7.86
C ILE A 115 1.46 6.00 9.11
N GLY A 116 1.93 5.64 10.29
CA GLY A 116 1.40 6.17 11.54
C GLY A 116 0.35 5.31 12.21
N LEU A 117 0.39 4.00 11.96
CA LEU A 117 -0.58 3.07 12.56
C LEU A 117 0.07 2.02 13.51
#